data_c99b290d23d2d03d8f614e0d8a3d1d01
#
_entry.id   c99b290d23d2d03d8f614e0d8a3d1d01
#
_cell.length_a   1.000
_cell.length_b   1.000
_cell.length_c   1.000
_cell.angle_alpha   90.00
_cell.angle_beta   90.00
_cell.angle_gamma   90.00
#
_symmetry.space_group_name_H-M   'P 1'
#
loop_
_entity.id
_entity.type
_entity.pdbx_description
1 polymer ?
#
loop_
_entity_poly.entity_id
_entity_poly.type
_entity_poly.pdbx_seq_one_letter_code
_entity_poly.pdbx_strand_id
1 'polypeptide(L)'
;DPAYAALAPELIGMIGRDYTAGTNPPVFDIDGTLAGLAICFDVIYDPLIWEGARGGAQLFLFQTNNADFRGTDENQQQLAIARMRAIETGRSVVNSSTVGASQVIAPDGSTVDALDADVAGAMVTEVELRDGLTPAVVLGGWVPGLLALGAVVGLAIAGLRASTRTARAPSA
;
A
#
# COMPACT_ATOMS: atom_id res chain seq x y z
N ASP A 1 13.59 10.45 -11.08
CA ASP A 1 13.27 10.00 -12.43
C ASP A 1 13.33 11.20 -13.38
N PRO A 2 14.15 11.17 -14.46
CA PRO A 2 14.32 12.30 -15.38
C PRO A 2 13.01 12.72 -16.09
N ALA A 3 12.04 11.82 -16.21
CA ALA A 3 10.74 12.14 -16.80
C ALA A 3 9.93 13.10 -15.91
N TYR A 4 9.95 12.91 -14.59
CA TYR A 4 9.30 13.82 -13.65
C TYR A 4 10.00 15.16 -13.56
N ALA A 5 11.33 15.19 -13.64
CA ALA A 5 12.10 16.43 -13.68
C ALA A 5 11.76 17.30 -14.90
N ALA A 6 11.44 16.67 -16.02
CA ALA A 6 11.03 17.37 -17.23
C ALA A 6 9.58 17.87 -17.19
N LEU A 7 8.68 17.14 -16.49
CA LEU A 7 7.24 17.46 -16.44
C LEU A 7 6.89 18.45 -15.32
N ALA A 8 7.62 18.47 -14.22
CA ALA A 8 7.31 19.30 -13.07
C ALA A 8 8.57 19.81 -12.36
N PRO A 9 9.43 20.60 -13.01
CA PRO A 9 10.70 21.05 -12.45
C PRO A 9 10.53 21.87 -11.17
N GLU A 10 9.45 22.62 -11.03
CA GLU A 10 9.15 23.43 -9.85
C GLU A 10 8.84 22.56 -8.61
N LEU A 11 8.12 21.46 -8.78
CA LEU A 11 7.80 20.51 -7.71
C LEU A 11 9.06 19.78 -7.23
N ILE A 12 9.96 19.43 -8.14
CA ILE A 12 11.23 18.77 -7.80
C ILE A 12 12.18 19.74 -7.12
N GLY A 13 12.18 21.02 -7.53
CA GLY A 13 12.97 22.06 -6.88
C GLY A 13 12.56 22.34 -5.42
N MET A 14 11.36 21.95 -5.01
CA MET A 14 10.91 22.04 -3.60
C MET A 14 11.49 20.91 -2.73
N ILE A 15 11.97 19.82 -3.32
CA ILE A 15 12.64 18.74 -2.59
C ILE A 15 14.08 19.19 -2.33
N GLY A 16 14.32 19.77 -1.16
CA GLY A 16 15.62 20.35 -0.79
C GLY A 16 16.75 19.33 -0.59
N ARG A 17 16.48 18.02 -0.77
CA ARG A 17 17.44 16.95 -0.57
C ARG A 17 17.04 15.69 -1.31
N ASP A 18 17.94 15.13 -2.11
CA ASP A 18 17.77 13.81 -2.72
C ASP A 18 18.04 12.70 -1.69
N TYR A 19 17.19 11.69 -1.69
CA TYR A 19 17.39 10.48 -0.90
C TYR A 19 17.86 9.36 -1.81
N THR A 20 18.92 8.69 -1.40
CA THR A 20 19.35 7.46 -2.07
C THR A 20 18.46 6.31 -1.64
N ALA A 21 17.93 5.56 -2.61
CA ALA A 21 17.13 4.38 -2.31
C ALA A 21 17.93 3.36 -1.49
N GLY A 22 17.31 2.81 -0.46
CA GLY A 22 17.88 1.71 0.32
C GLY A 22 18.00 0.44 -0.52
N THR A 23 18.94 -0.41 -0.15
CA THR A 23 19.14 -1.73 -0.78
C THR A 23 18.80 -2.89 0.17
N ASN A 24 18.51 -2.59 1.43
CA ASN A 24 18.14 -3.60 2.41
C ASN A 24 16.67 -4.01 2.24
N PRO A 25 16.34 -5.28 2.51
CA PRO A 25 14.95 -5.72 2.58
C PRO A 25 14.17 -4.88 3.61
N PRO A 26 12.86 -4.63 3.40
CA PRO A 26 12.04 -3.86 4.32
C PRO A 26 11.61 -4.69 5.55
N VAL A 27 12.55 -5.44 6.11
CA VAL A 27 12.34 -6.33 7.27
C VAL A 27 13.44 -6.09 8.29
N PHE A 28 13.05 -6.03 9.55
CA PHE A 28 13.94 -5.80 10.68
C PHE A 28 13.70 -6.86 11.75
N ASP A 29 14.77 -7.42 12.32
CA ASP A 29 14.70 -8.38 13.43
C ASP A 29 14.67 -7.62 14.77
N ILE A 30 13.65 -7.88 15.55
CA ILE A 30 13.48 -7.38 16.91
C ILE A 30 13.42 -8.58 17.84
N ASP A 31 14.55 -8.95 18.41
CA ASP A 31 14.68 -10.06 19.35
C ASP A 31 14.04 -11.38 18.86
N GLY A 32 14.29 -11.71 17.57
CA GLY A 32 13.77 -12.92 16.94
C GLY A 32 12.39 -12.77 16.32
N THR A 33 11.76 -11.61 16.41
CA THR A 33 10.51 -11.28 15.70
C THR A 33 10.82 -10.43 14.48
N LEU A 34 10.47 -10.92 13.30
CA LEU A 34 10.67 -10.17 12.05
C LEU A 34 9.52 -9.17 11.85
N ALA A 35 9.86 -7.89 11.82
CA ALA A 35 8.93 -6.80 11.57
C ALA A 35 9.14 -6.22 10.17
N GLY A 36 8.08 -6.10 9.36
CA GLY A 36 8.09 -5.34 8.12
C GLY A 36 8.01 -3.85 8.41
N LEU A 37 8.73 -3.03 7.65
CA LEU A 37 8.79 -1.59 7.85
C LEU A 37 8.24 -0.84 6.63
N ALA A 38 7.48 0.22 6.89
CA ALA A 38 7.15 1.22 5.90
C ALA A 38 7.13 2.60 6.56
N ILE A 39 7.63 3.61 5.85
CA ILE A 39 7.76 4.97 6.36
C ILE A 39 6.81 5.87 5.57
N CYS A 40 5.84 6.47 6.27
CA CYS A 40 4.92 7.45 5.72
C CYS A 40 4.19 6.90 4.48
N PHE A 41 4.34 7.52 3.32
CA PHE A 41 3.71 7.12 2.06
C PHE A 41 4.21 5.80 1.47
N ASP A 42 5.26 5.19 2.00
CA ASP A 42 5.70 3.85 1.56
C ASP A 42 4.58 2.81 1.67
N VAL A 43 3.62 3.05 2.56
CA VAL A 43 2.45 2.17 2.76
C VAL A 43 1.63 1.95 1.49
N ILE A 44 1.67 2.87 0.50
CA ILE A 44 0.95 2.73 -0.78
C ILE A 44 1.64 1.80 -1.79
N TYR A 45 2.93 1.50 -1.59
CA TYR A 45 3.72 0.71 -2.54
C TYR A 45 3.57 -0.79 -2.29
N ASP A 46 2.74 -1.44 -3.10
CA ASP A 46 2.49 -2.88 -3.02
C ASP A 46 3.78 -3.72 -3.00
N PRO A 47 4.77 -3.48 -3.90
CA PRO A 47 5.99 -4.28 -3.92
C PRO A 47 6.76 -4.27 -2.59
N LEU A 48 6.83 -3.12 -1.92
CA LEU A 48 7.52 -2.99 -0.63
C LEU A 48 6.84 -3.82 0.46
N ILE A 49 5.52 -3.73 0.55
CA ILE A 49 4.72 -4.46 1.54
C ILE A 49 4.78 -5.97 1.27
N TRP A 50 4.65 -6.37 0.01
CA TRP A 50 4.74 -7.79 -0.37
C TRP A 50 6.14 -8.37 -0.17
N GLU A 51 7.19 -7.58 -0.42
CA GLU A 51 8.58 -7.97 -0.15
C GLU A 51 8.78 -8.19 1.35
N GLY A 52 8.31 -7.28 2.20
CA GLY A 52 8.33 -7.45 3.65
C GLY A 52 7.63 -8.74 4.10
N ALA A 53 6.42 -8.99 3.59
CA ALA A 53 5.67 -10.21 3.91
C ALA A 53 6.38 -11.49 3.43
N ARG A 54 6.92 -11.49 2.21
CA ARG A 54 7.71 -12.62 1.65
C ARG A 54 9.05 -12.80 2.35
N GLY A 55 9.63 -11.72 2.87
CA GLY A 55 10.84 -11.71 3.69
C GLY A 55 10.65 -12.25 5.10
N GLY A 56 9.42 -12.71 5.44
CA GLY A 56 9.12 -13.34 6.70
C GLY A 56 8.64 -12.39 7.80
N ALA A 57 8.31 -11.13 7.47
CA ALA A 57 7.72 -10.22 8.45
C ALA A 57 6.49 -10.87 9.10
N GLN A 58 6.41 -10.86 10.43
CA GLN A 58 5.33 -11.43 11.22
C GLN A 58 4.29 -10.39 11.64
N LEU A 59 4.68 -9.12 11.62
CA LEU A 59 3.84 -7.92 11.77
C LEU A 59 4.43 -6.80 10.92
N PHE A 60 3.71 -5.69 10.78
CA PHE A 60 4.22 -4.47 10.16
C PHE A 60 4.24 -3.30 11.15
N LEU A 61 5.32 -2.52 11.08
CA LEU A 61 5.48 -1.26 11.81
C LEU A 61 5.50 -0.12 10.79
N PHE A 62 4.46 0.70 10.77
CA PHE A 62 4.36 1.88 9.93
C PHE A 62 4.62 3.12 10.77
N GLN A 63 5.62 3.88 10.38
CA GLN A 63 6.02 5.12 11.04
C GLN A 63 5.68 6.29 10.12
N THR A 64 4.90 7.24 10.61
CA THR A 64 4.47 8.36 9.79
C THR A 64 4.63 9.70 10.51
N ASN A 65 4.96 10.73 9.74
CA ASN A 65 4.90 12.11 10.19
C ASN A 65 3.80 12.84 9.41
N ASN A 66 2.67 13.07 10.06
CA ASN A 66 1.51 13.74 9.47
C ASN A 66 1.46 15.25 9.83
N ALA A 67 2.57 15.86 10.28
CA ALA A 67 2.59 17.24 10.73
C ALA A 67 2.16 18.22 9.62
N ASP A 68 2.62 18.00 8.39
CA ASP A 68 2.29 18.84 7.23
C ASP A 68 0.85 18.64 6.73
N PHE A 69 0.21 17.55 7.13
CA PHE A 69 -1.17 17.17 6.75
C PHE A 69 -2.17 17.35 7.88
N ARG A 70 -1.77 18.07 8.95
CA ARG A 70 -2.65 18.35 10.09
C ARG A 70 -3.91 19.09 9.64
N GLY A 71 -5.08 18.61 10.07
CA GLY A 71 -6.37 19.17 9.70
C GLY A 71 -6.86 18.80 8.30
N THR A 72 -6.19 17.89 7.59
CA THR A 72 -6.63 17.32 6.32
C THR A 72 -7.10 15.88 6.49
N ASP A 73 -7.81 15.35 5.50
CA ASP A 73 -8.27 13.94 5.48
C ASP A 73 -7.14 12.95 5.19
N GLU A 74 -5.94 13.40 4.82
CA GLU A 74 -4.84 12.54 4.41
C GLU A 74 -4.39 11.57 5.49
N ASN A 75 -4.35 12.04 6.74
CA ASN A 75 -4.06 11.20 7.89
C ASN A 75 -5.00 9.98 7.98
N GLN A 76 -6.32 10.22 7.81
CA GLN A 76 -7.32 9.15 7.85
C GLN A 76 -7.25 8.25 6.61
N GLN A 77 -6.92 8.80 5.44
CA GLN A 77 -6.71 8.02 4.22
C GLN A 77 -5.49 7.10 4.36
N GLN A 78 -4.38 7.60 4.86
CA GLN A 78 -3.18 6.80 5.12
C GLN A 78 -3.46 5.67 6.13
N LEU A 79 -4.20 5.97 7.20
CA LEU A 79 -4.62 4.97 8.17
C LEU A 79 -5.55 3.91 7.55
N ALA A 80 -6.46 4.31 6.67
CA ALA A 80 -7.30 3.37 5.93
C ALA A 80 -6.47 2.44 5.03
N ILE A 81 -5.41 2.96 4.39
CA ILE A 81 -4.48 2.14 3.62
C ILE A 81 -3.73 1.17 4.56
N ALA A 82 -3.24 1.63 5.70
CA ALA A 82 -2.59 0.75 6.69
C ALA A 82 -3.50 -0.41 7.12
N ARG A 83 -4.79 -0.14 7.29
CA ARG A 83 -5.82 -1.16 7.56
C ARG A 83 -5.97 -2.17 6.42
N MET A 84 -5.98 -1.69 5.17
CA MET A 84 -6.00 -2.56 4.00
C MET A 84 -4.74 -3.44 3.93
N ARG A 85 -3.57 -2.91 4.32
CA ARG A 85 -2.32 -3.69 4.38
C ARG A 85 -2.38 -4.80 5.43
N ALA A 86 -3.02 -4.56 6.57
CA ALA A 86 -3.24 -5.61 7.56
C ALA A 86 -4.05 -6.77 6.97
N ILE A 87 -5.17 -6.48 6.31
CA ILE A 87 -6.04 -7.48 5.66
C ILE A 87 -5.30 -8.18 4.52
N GLU A 88 -4.65 -7.42 3.65
CA GLU A 88 -3.95 -7.92 2.48
C GLU A 88 -2.82 -8.88 2.85
N THR A 89 -2.06 -8.55 3.87
CA THR A 89 -0.92 -9.37 4.30
C THR A 89 -1.31 -10.43 5.32
N GLY A 90 -2.51 -10.31 5.93
CA GLY A 90 -2.94 -11.16 7.03
C GLY A 90 -2.10 -10.98 8.30
N ARG A 91 -1.55 -9.78 8.53
CA ARG A 91 -0.65 -9.47 9.64
C ARG A 91 -1.15 -8.29 10.45
N SER A 92 -0.81 -8.27 11.74
CA SER A 92 -1.02 -7.08 12.56
C SER A 92 -0.18 -5.92 12.03
N VAL A 93 -0.76 -4.71 12.06
CA VAL A 93 -0.09 -3.46 11.68
C VAL A 93 -0.11 -2.51 12.87
N VAL A 94 1.05 -2.02 13.24
CA VAL A 94 1.19 -0.91 14.20
C VAL A 94 1.48 0.36 13.40
N ASN A 95 0.46 1.20 13.22
CA ASN A 95 0.61 2.51 12.59
C ASN A 95 0.86 3.55 13.67
N SER A 96 2.08 4.09 13.71
CA SER A 96 2.50 5.11 14.67
C SER A 96 2.69 6.45 13.98
N SER A 97 1.94 7.45 14.39
CA SER A 97 2.01 8.82 13.84
C SER A 97 2.48 9.82 14.90
N THR A 98 3.23 10.83 14.47
CA THR A 98 3.71 11.90 15.37
C THR A 98 2.57 12.81 15.84
N VAL A 99 1.65 13.15 14.96
CA VAL A 99 0.50 14.04 15.23
C VAL A 99 -0.81 13.51 14.65
N GLY A 100 -0.74 12.48 13.80
CA GLY A 100 -1.92 11.83 13.26
C GLY A 100 -2.48 10.75 14.18
N ALA A 101 -3.57 10.12 13.77
CA ALA A 101 -4.13 8.99 14.48
C ALA A 101 -3.16 7.80 14.44
N SER A 102 -2.87 7.25 15.61
CA SER A 102 -2.07 6.03 15.73
C SER A 102 -2.98 4.86 16.06
N GLN A 103 -2.76 3.71 15.44
CA GLN A 103 -3.59 2.52 15.69
C GLN A 103 -2.76 1.24 15.66
N VAL A 104 -3.17 0.30 16.49
CA VAL A 104 -2.81 -1.12 16.36
C VAL A 104 -3.98 -1.82 15.69
N ILE A 105 -3.71 -2.46 14.57
CA ILE A 105 -4.70 -3.03 13.66
C ILE A 105 -4.46 -4.54 13.59
N ALA A 106 -5.50 -5.32 13.83
CA ALA A 106 -5.45 -6.78 13.72
C ALA A 106 -5.39 -7.25 12.25
N PRO A 107 -5.00 -8.51 11.98
CA PRO A 107 -4.92 -9.06 10.63
C PRO A 107 -6.22 -9.04 9.82
N ASP A 108 -7.37 -8.95 10.47
CA ASP A 108 -8.69 -8.81 9.84
C ASP A 108 -9.10 -7.35 9.57
N GLY A 109 -8.21 -6.40 9.93
CA GLY A 109 -8.46 -4.98 9.77
C GLY A 109 -9.20 -4.32 10.95
N SER A 110 -9.57 -5.05 11.99
CA SER A 110 -10.19 -4.47 13.18
C SER A 110 -9.16 -3.66 14.00
N THR A 111 -9.64 -2.64 14.71
CA THR A 111 -8.81 -1.84 15.61
C THR A 111 -8.65 -2.57 16.94
N VAL A 112 -7.40 -2.79 17.36
CA VAL A 112 -7.06 -3.39 18.66
C VAL A 112 -6.88 -2.29 19.70
N ASP A 113 -6.14 -1.23 19.35
CA ASP A 113 -5.87 -0.08 20.22
C ASP A 113 -5.71 1.18 19.36
N ALA A 114 -5.96 2.36 19.92
CA ALA A 114 -5.91 3.60 19.18
C ALA A 114 -5.56 4.81 20.04
N LEU A 115 -4.85 5.76 19.44
CA LEU A 115 -4.68 7.14 19.92
C LEU A 115 -5.20 8.09 18.85
N ASP A 116 -6.00 9.05 19.28
CA ASP A 116 -6.52 10.10 18.41
C ASP A 116 -5.40 11.03 17.93
N ALA A 117 -5.65 11.71 16.82
CA ALA A 117 -4.75 12.75 16.33
C ALA A 117 -4.57 13.85 17.39
N ASP A 118 -3.35 14.40 17.44
CA ASP A 118 -2.96 15.49 18.37
C ASP A 118 -3.04 15.14 19.87
N VAL A 119 -3.15 13.85 20.20
CA VAL A 119 -3.13 13.37 21.59
C VAL A 119 -1.78 12.73 21.89
N ALA A 120 -1.11 13.24 22.92
CA ALA A 120 0.10 12.61 23.45
C ALA A 120 -0.26 11.38 24.28
N GLY A 121 0.31 10.23 23.96
CA GLY A 121 0.03 8.99 24.66
C GLY A 121 0.96 7.85 24.27
N ALA A 122 0.71 6.69 24.84
CA ALA A 122 1.37 5.44 24.49
C ALA A 122 0.33 4.32 24.43
N MET A 123 0.50 3.41 23.48
CA MET A 123 -0.25 2.16 23.39
C MET A 123 0.65 1.02 23.82
N VAL A 124 0.14 0.15 24.67
CA VAL A 124 0.81 -1.09 25.08
C VAL A 124 -0.21 -2.20 24.94
N THR A 125 -0.05 -3.03 23.92
CA THR A 125 -1.01 -4.08 23.61
C THR A 125 -0.31 -5.29 23.01
N GLU A 126 -0.93 -6.45 23.13
CA GLU A 126 -0.49 -7.68 22.47
C GLU A 126 -0.97 -7.68 21.02
N VAL A 127 -0.11 -8.14 20.12
CA VAL A 127 -0.43 -8.27 18.70
C VAL A 127 -0.25 -9.71 18.25
N GLU A 128 -1.08 -10.14 17.31
CA GLU A 128 -0.96 -11.45 16.69
C GLU A 128 0.20 -11.46 15.70
N LEU A 129 1.11 -12.43 15.84
CA LEU A 129 2.21 -12.66 14.91
C LEU A 129 1.82 -13.77 13.93
N ARG A 130 1.98 -13.53 12.64
CA ARG A 130 1.68 -14.51 11.58
C ARG A 130 2.78 -14.53 10.53
N ASP A 131 3.08 -15.71 9.97
CA ASP A 131 4.12 -15.93 8.96
C ASP A 131 3.59 -16.47 7.62
N GLY A 132 2.34 -16.95 7.58
CA GLY A 132 1.71 -17.44 6.36
C GLY A 132 1.52 -16.35 5.30
N LEU A 133 1.67 -16.68 4.01
CA LEU A 133 1.40 -15.75 2.90
C LEU A 133 -0.05 -15.83 2.47
N THR A 134 -0.70 -14.69 2.33
CA THR A 134 -2.05 -14.60 1.79
C THR A 134 -2.05 -14.75 0.27
N PRO A 135 -3.18 -15.16 -0.34
CA PRO A 135 -3.32 -15.15 -1.79
C PRO A 135 -3.05 -13.77 -2.41
N ALA A 136 -3.37 -12.68 -1.73
CA ALA A 136 -3.11 -11.32 -2.19
C ALA A 136 -1.61 -11.06 -2.33
N VAL A 137 -0.80 -11.45 -1.35
CA VAL A 137 0.66 -11.30 -1.41
C VAL A 137 1.28 -12.21 -2.47
N VAL A 138 0.76 -13.44 -2.65
CA VAL A 138 1.29 -14.39 -3.63
C VAL A 138 0.95 -13.99 -5.05
N LEU A 139 -0.30 -13.60 -5.31
CA LEU A 139 -0.85 -13.39 -6.65
C LEU A 139 -0.98 -11.90 -7.04
N GLY A 140 -0.88 -10.98 -6.08
CA GLY A 140 -1.20 -9.57 -6.28
C GLY A 140 -0.51 -8.93 -7.48
N GLY A 141 0.76 -9.25 -7.73
CA GLY A 141 1.50 -8.74 -8.89
C GLY A 141 0.95 -9.19 -10.25
N TRP A 142 0.20 -10.29 -10.32
CA TRP A 142 -0.39 -10.81 -11.55
C TRP A 142 -1.80 -10.30 -11.83
N VAL A 143 -2.54 -9.93 -10.80
CA VAL A 143 -3.96 -9.54 -10.91
C VAL A 143 -4.17 -8.35 -11.85
N PRO A 144 -3.42 -7.23 -11.75
CA PRO A 144 -3.58 -6.12 -12.68
C PRO A 144 -3.29 -6.51 -14.14
N GLY A 145 -2.27 -7.33 -14.35
CA GLY A 145 -1.91 -7.82 -15.69
C GLY A 145 -3.00 -8.69 -16.31
N LEU A 146 -3.58 -9.59 -15.54
CA LEU A 146 -4.68 -10.45 -15.98
C LEU A 146 -5.95 -9.64 -16.29
N LEU A 147 -6.26 -8.63 -15.48
CA LEU A 147 -7.39 -7.73 -15.72
C LEU A 147 -7.17 -6.90 -16.99
N ALA A 148 -5.98 -6.35 -17.18
CA ALA A 148 -5.63 -5.61 -18.39
C ALA A 148 -5.74 -6.48 -19.65
N LEU A 149 -5.19 -7.70 -19.60
CA LEU A 149 -5.30 -8.66 -20.69
C LEU A 149 -6.77 -9.01 -20.99
N GLY A 150 -7.56 -9.27 -19.96
CA GLY A 150 -8.99 -9.55 -20.10
C GLY A 150 -9.75 -8.39 -20.76
N ALA A 151 -9.44 -7.16 -20.38
CA ALA A 151 -10.03 -5.96 -20.99
C ALA A 151 -9.65 -5.84 -22.48
N VAL A 152 -8.37 -6.03 -22.83
CA VAL A 152 -7.92 -5.99 -24.22
C VAL A 152 -8.59 -7.07 -25.07
N VAL A 153 -8.65 -8.29 -24.59
CA VAL A 153 -9.33 -9.42 -25.27
C VAL A 153 -10.82 -9.14 -25.42
N GLY A 154 -11.47 -8.64 -24.39
CA GLY A 154 -12.90 -8.26 -24.44
C GLY A 154 -13.18 -7.20 -25.49
N LEU A 155 -12.37 -6.15 -25.56
CA LEU A 155 -12.47 -5.09 -26.57
C LEU A 155 -12.23 -5.63 -27.99
N ALA A 156 -11.24 -6.49 -28.19
CA ALA A 156 -10.98 -7.12 -29.48
C ALA A 156 -12.18 -7.97 -29.94
N ILE A 157 -12.75 -8.77 -29.08
CA ILE A 157 -13.95 -9.58 -29.40
C ILE A 157 -15.13 -8.68 -29.72
N ALA A 158 -15.35 -7.62 -28.95
CA ALA A 158 -16.44 -6.66 -29.21
C ALA A 158 -16.28 -5.96 -30.57
N GLY A 159 -15.06 -5.53 -30.91
CA GLY A 159 -14.75 -4.92 -32.21
C GLY A 159 -14.99 -5.87 -33.38
N LEU A 160 -14.54 -7.12 -33.28
CA LEU A 160 -14.80 -8.13 -34.31
C LEU A 160 -16.31 -8.39 -34.52
N ARG A 161 -17.08 -8.48 -33.43
CA ARG A 161 -18.54 -8.66 -33.50
C ARG A 161 -19.27 -7.45 -34.11
N ALA A 162 -18.80 -6.24 -33.82
CA ALA A 162 -19.36 -5.02 -34.42
C ALA A 162 -19.11 -4.96 -35.93
N SER A 163 -17.91 -5.28 -36.37
CA SER A 163 -17.51 -5.33 -37.77
C SER A 163 -18.31 -6.34 -38.58
N THR A 164 -18.58 -7.51 -38.05
CA THR A 164 -19.41 -8.56 -38.69
C THR A 164 -20.88 -8.17 -38.77
N ARG A 165 -21.41 -7.36 -37.86
CA ARG A 165 -22.78 -6.85 -37.89
C ARG A 165 -22.97 -5.77 -38.99
N THR A 166 -22.01 -4.87 -39.16
CA THR A 166 -22.03 -3.83 -40.22
C THR A 166 -21.93 -4.45 -41.61
N ALA A 167 -21.13 -5.52 -41.77
CA ALA A 167 -21.00 -6.21 -43.05
C ALA A 167 -22.28 -7.02 -43.46
N ARG A 168 -23.21 -7.28 -42.56
CA ARG A 168 -24.45 -8.01 -42.77
C ARG A 168 -25.69 -7.14 -42.93
N ALA A 169 -25.57 -5.80 -42.87
CA ALA A 169 -26.69 -4.89 -43.12
C ALA A 169 -27.09 -4.99 -44.60
N PRO A 170 -28.34 -5.35 -44.97
CA PRO A 170 -28.80 -5.39 -46.38
C PRO A 170 -28.80 -3.98 -46.91
N SER A 171 -28.24 -3.78 -48.13
CA SER A 171 -28.39 -2.58 -48.90
C SER A 171 -29.86 -2.41 -49.22
N ALA A 172 -30.47 -1.31 -48.72
CA ALA A 172 -31.82 -0.91 -49.05
C ALA A 172 -31.91 -0.35 -50.46
#